data_f7b7719d68d950a62511e4835bd45eca
#
_entry.id   f7b7719d68d950a62511e4835bd45eca
#
_cell.length_a   1.000
_cell.length_b   1.000
_cell.length_c   1.000
_cell.angle_alpha   90.00
_cell.angle_beta   90.00
_cell.angle_gamma   90.00
#
_symmetry.space_group_name_H-M   'P 1'
#
loop_
_entity.id
_entity.type
_entity.pdbx_description
1 polymer ?
#
loop_
_entity_poly.entity_id
_entity_poly.type
_entity_poly.pdbx_seq_one_letter_code
_entity_poly.pdbx_strand_id
1 'polypeptide(L)'
;MNKEKYTGVSLFTGAGGMDVGFEKAGVKVVFANEIMKEAAETYVNNHEPSVMVNDDINNIIEQVCQYKGVDFVFGGPPCQGFSVAGKMNPDDERSKLIFTFLDVVERVKPRAFVMENVKALGVLEKWESVRQEYIQRASKLGYFCMPFVLNATEYNVCLLYTSDAA
;
A
#
# COMPACT_ATOMS: atom_id res chain seq x y z
N MET A 1 -26.61 -6.26 0.59
CA MET A 1 -25.29 -6.72 1.07
C MET A 1 -24.56 -7.32 -0.11
N ASN A 2 -23.53 -6.65 -0.64
CA ASN A 2 -22.66 -7.25 -1.65
C ASN A 2 -21.94 -8.43 -1.00
N LYS A 3 -22.10 -9.62 -1.60
CA LYS A 3 -21.40 -10.81 -1.15
C LYS A 3 -19.91 -10.59 -1.44
N GLU A 4 -19.05 -10.68 -0.43
CA GLU A 4 -17.60 -10.64 -0.59
C GLU A 4 -17.20 -11.64 -1.67
N LYS A 5 -16.63 -11.14 -2.75
CA LYS A 5 -16.32 -11.94 -3.94
C LYS A 5 -14.83 -12.22 -4.07
N TYR A 6 -14.01 -11.39 -3.45
CA TYR A 6 -12.56 -11.39 -3.56
C TYR A 6 -11.91 -11.35 -2.19
N THR A 7 -10.65 -11.76 -2.11
CA THR A 7 -9.82 -11.69 -0.90
C THR A 7 -8.65 -10.74 -1.10
N GLY A 8 -8.22 -10.05 -0.03
CA GLY A 8 -7.13 -9.10 -0.09
C GLY A 8 -6.24 -9.12 1.14
N VAL A 9 -4.96 -8.87 0.93
CA VAL A 9 -3.94 -8.58 1.95
C VAL A 9 -3.67 -7.09 1.90
N SER A 10 -3.83 -6.40 3.03
CA SER A 10 -3.55 -4.97 3.20
C SER A 10 -2.25 -4.77 3.98
N LEU A 11 -1.33 -4.00 3.41
CA LEU A 11 -0.02 -3.72 4.00
C LEU A 11 0.13 -2.21 4.23
N PHE A 12 0.79 -1.83 5.33
CA PHE A 12 0.95 -0.41 5.70
C PHE A 12 -0.41 0.29 5.77
N THR A 13 -1.37 -0.35 6.43
CA THR A 13 -2.79 0.01 6.35
C THR A 13 -3.11 1.40 6.87
N GLY A 14 -2.26 1.94 7.75
CA GLY A 14 -2.65 3.11 8.54
C GLY A 14 -3.95 2.83 9.31
N ALA A 15 -4.86 3.78 9.27
CA ALA A 15 -6.21 3.65 9.84
C ALA A 15 -7.22 2.96 8.88
N GLY A 16 -6.78 2.43 7.72
CA GLY A 16 -7.64 1.66 6.80
C GLY A 16 -8.31 2.48 5.70
N GLY A 17 -7.79 3.66 5.36
CA GLY A 17 -8.42 4.50 4.34
C GLY A 17 -8.55 3.83 2.96
N MET A 18 -7.53 3.09 2.52
CA MET A 18 -7.56 2.34 1.26
C MET A 18 -8.49 1.12 1.38
N ASP A 19 -8.50 0.48 2.53
CA ASP A 19 -9.29 -0.71 2.83
C ASP A 19 -10.80 -0.44 2.68
N VAL A 20 -11.28 0.73 3.12
CA VAL A 20 -12.68 1.15 2.89
C VAL A 20 -13.07 1.07 1.41
N GLY A 21 -12.16 1.46 0.51
CA GLY A 21 -12.40 1.39 -0.93
C GLY A 21 -12.49 -0.06 -1.44
N PHE A 22 -11.55 -0.90 -1.02
CA PHE A 22 -11.52 -2.32 -1.39
C PHE A 22 -12.71 -3.10 -0.82
N GLU A 23 -13.08 -2.87 0.44
CA GLU A 23 -14.25 -3.47 1.08
C GLU A 23 -15.56 -3.09 0.36
N LYS A 24 -15.72 -1.79 0.02
CA LYS A 24 -16.87 -1.32 -0.79
C LYS A 24 -16.91 -1.97 -2.18
N ALA A 25 -15.76 -2.32 -2.74
CA ALA A 25 -15.67 -3.06 -4.01
C ALA A 25 -15.91 -4.57 -3.85
N GLY A 26 -16.16 -5.07 -2.64
CA GLY A 26 -16.44 -6.48 -2.38
C GLY A 26 -15.20 -7.33 -2.12
N VAL A 27 -14.11 -6.72 -1.69
CA VAL A 27 -12.90 -7.41 -1.25
C VAL A 27 -12.97 -7.62 0.26
N LYS A 28 -12.81 -8.86 0.70
CA LYS A 28 -12.60 -9.20 2.11
C LYS A 28 -11.13 -9.07 2.45
N VAL A 29 -10.80 -8.23 3.41
CA VAL A 29 -9.45 -8.14 3.97
C VAL A 29 -9.21 -9.33 4.89
N VAL A 30 -8.37 -10.26 4.46
CA VAL A 30 -8.06 -11.47 5.24
C VAL A 30 -6.83 -11.31 6.12
N PHE A 31 -5.99 -10.33 5.80
CA PHE A 31 -4.79 -9.97 6.57
C PHE A 31 -4.52 -8.47 6.42
N ALA A 32 -4.20 -7.82 7.52
CA ALA A 32 -3.81 -6.42 7.58
C ALA A 32 -2.54 -6.25 8.43
N ASN A 33 -1.66 -5.31 8.03
CA ASN A 33 -0.43 -5.01 8.75
C ASN A 33 -0.20 -3.51 8.88
N GLU A 34 0.15 -3.08 10.07
CA GLU A 34 0.56 -1.71 10.40
C GLU A 34 1.58 -1.72 11.54
N ILE A 35 2.66 -0.92 11.41
CA ILE A 35 3.70 -0.81 12.43
C ILE A 35 3.31 0.15 13.57
N MET A 36 2.55 1.21 13.27
CA MET A 36 2.12 2.18 14.25
C MET A 36 0.94 1.65 15.07
N LYS A 37 1.15 1.50 16.36
CA LYS A 37 0.17 0.92 17.28
C LYS A 37 -1.16 1.68 17.26
N GLU A 38 -1.12 3.00 17.33
CA GLU A 38 -2.31 3.85 17.38
C GLU A 38 -3.12 3.76 16.07
N ALA A 39 -2.44 3.63 14.94
CA ALA A 39 -3.08 3.42 13.64
C ALA A 39 -3.71 2.03 13.56
N ALA A 40 -3.01 1.00 14.02
CA ALA A 40 -3.51 -0.38 14.08
C ALA A 40 -4.74 -0.50 15.01
N GLU A 41 -4.73 0.15 16.17
CA GLU A 41 -5.88 0.20 17.08
C GLU A 41 -7.08 0.92 16.42
N THR A 42 -6.83 2.04 15.72
CA THR A 42 -7.86 2.73 14.95
C THR A 42 -8.43 1.84 13.86
N TYR A 43 -7.56 1.11 13.15
CA TYR A 43 -7.97 0.17 12.11
C TYR A 43 -8.92 -0.89 12.67
N VAL A 44 -8.53 -1.60 13.72
CA VAL A 44 -9.33 -2.68 14.33
C VAL A 44 -10.70 -2.18 14.83
N ASN A 45 -10.77 -0.93 15.30
CA ASN A 45 -12.04 -0.35 15.75
C ASN A 45 -13.02 0.01 14.60
N ASN A 46 -12.54 0.09 13.36
CA ASN A 46 -13.34 0.53 12.20
C ASN A 46 -13.45 -0.51 11.09
N HIS A 47 -12.66 -1.57 11.12
CA HIS A 47 -12.61 -2.63 10.12
C HIS A 47 -12.69 -4.01 10.78
N GLU A 48 -13.06 -5.01 10.02
CA GLU A 48 -13.16 -6.41 10.48
C GLU A 48 -12.18 -7.30 9.70
N PRO A 49 -10.85 -7.11 9.83
CA PRO A 49 -9.89 -8.00 9.18
C PRO A 49 -9.94 -9.37 9.84
N SER A 50 -9.68 -10.41 9.05
CA SER A 50 -9.54 -11.76 9.64
C SER A 50 -8.35 -11.84 10.58
N VAL A 51 -7.25 -11.15 10.23
CA VAL A 51 -6.03 -11.04 11.05
C VAL A 51 -5.44 -9.63 10.91
N MET A 52 -5.19 -8.95 12.03
CA MET A 52 -4.41 -7.71 12.11
C MET A 52 -3.10 -7.97 12.84
N VAL A 53 -1.97 -7.58 12.24
CA VAL A 53 -0.63 -7.73 12.82
C VAL A 53 0.01 -6.35 12.97
N ASN A 54 0.25 -5.96 14.22
CA ASN A 54 0.95 -4.72 14.55
C ASN A 54 2.44 -5.01 14.73
N ASP A 55 3.21 -5.00 13.65
CA ASP A 55 4.66 -5.24 13.64
C ASP A 55 5.28 -4.66 12.36
N ASP A 56 6.62 -4.60 12.31
CA ASP A 56 7.35 -4.29 11.09
C ASP A 56 7.13 -5.39 10.05
N ILE A 57 6.81 -4.98 8.82
CA ILE A 57 6.59 -5.90 7.70
C ILE A 57 7.77 -6.86 7.49
N ASN A 58 9.00 -6.42 7.73
CA ASN A 58 10.20 -7.24 7.56
C ASN A 58 10.23 -8.44 8.55
N ASN A 59 9.60 -8.30 9.72
CA ASN A 59 9.52 -9.37 10.71
C ASN A 59 8.46 -10.42 10.41
N ILE A 60 7.46 -10.06 9.58
CA ILE A 60 6.24 -10.86 9.38
C ILE A 60 6.05 -11.37 7.96
N ILE A 61 7.05 -11.17 7.08
CA ILE A 61 6.96 -11.59 5.66
C ILE A 61 6.54 -13.08 5.56
N GLU A 62 7.12 -13.97 6.36
CA GLU A 62 6.79 -15.40 6.34
C GLU A 62 5.34 -15.68 6.77
N GLN A 63 4.81 -14.87 7.70
CA GLN A 63 3.41 -14.96 8.10
C GLN A 63 2.47 -14.53 6.97
N VAL A 64 2.81 -13.45 6.25
CA VAL A 64 2.04 -12.98 5.09
C VAL A 64 2.02 -14.01 3.97
N CYS A 65 3.09 -14.79 3.80
CA CYS A 65 3.18 -15.84 2.78
C CYS A 65 2.12 -16.94 2.91
N GLN A 66 1.49 -17.09 4.09
CA GLN A 66 0.39 -18.03 4.29
C GLN A 66 -0.86 -17.67 3.49
N TYR A 67 -0.98 -16.39 3.05
CA TYR A 67 -2.08 -15.87 2.24
C TYR A 67 -1.84 -15.97 0.73
N LYS A 68 -0.99 -16.92 0.32
CA LYS A 68 -0.67 -17.16 -1.09
C LYS A 68 -1.92 -17.39 -1.94
N GLY A 69 -2.00 -16.67 -3.06
CA GLY A 69 -3.08 -16.82 -4.03
C GLY A 69 -4.33 -16.00 -3.71
N VAL A 70 -4.27 -15.04 -2.78
CA VAL A 70 -5.33 -14.03 -2.63
C VAL A 70 -5.51 -13.24 -3.92
N ASP A 71 -6.69 -12.62 -4.10
CA ASP A 71 -6.95 -11.84 -5.31
C ASP A 71 -6.12 -10.55 -5.35
N PHE A 72 -5.96 -9.88 -4.21
CA PHE A 72 -5.27 -8.59 -4.13
C PHE A 72 -4.22 -8.54 -3.02
N VAL A 73 -3.09 -7.86 -3.30
CA VAL A 73 -2.21 -7.26 -2.30
C VAL A 73 -2.24 -5.75 -2.54
N PHE A 74 -2.53 -4.96 -1.52
CA PHE A 74 -2.59 -3.51 -1.65
C PHE A 74 -2.05 -2.81 -0.42
N GLY A 75 -1.65 -1.54 -0.57
CA GLY A 75 -1.15 -0.74 0.54
C GLY A 75 -0.33 0.47 0.14
N GLY A 76 -0.04 1.31 1.13
CA GLY A 76 0.72 2.55 0.99
C GLY A 76 2.03 2.52 1.77
N PRO A 77 3.12 1.95 1.25
CA PRO A 77 4.41 1.97 1.93
C PRO A 77 4.89 3.41 2.16
N PRO A 78 5.64 3.69 3.25
CA PRO A 78 6.05 5.04 3.61
C PRO A 78 6.77 5.78 2.49
N CYS A 79 6.41 7.06 2.30
CA CYS A 79 6.94 7.92 1.25
C CYS A 79 8.05 8.87 1.72
N GLN A 80 8.55 8.74 2.95
CA GLN A 80 9.41 9.76 3.57
C GLN A 80 10.72 10.02 2.82
N GLY A 81 11.24 9.05 2.08
CA GLY A 81 12.37 9.24 1.17
C GLY A 81 12.00 9.97 -0.14
N PHE A 82 10.73 9.93 -0.55
CA PHE A 82 10.25 10.47 -1.85
C PHE A 82 9.50 11.80 -1.72
N SER A 83 9.04 12.14 -0.52
CA SER A 83 8.21 13.33 -0.27
C SER A 83 9.00 14.63 -0.42
N VAL A 84 8.36 15.67 -0.99
CA VAL A 84 8.92 17.03 -1.08
C VAL A 84 9.19 17.63 0.31
N ALA A 85 8.38 17.30 1.31
CA ALA A 85 8.57 17.67 2.70
C ALA A 85 9.67 16.86 3.41
N GLY A 86 10.11 15.73 2.85
CA GLY A 86 11.21 14.90 3.32
C GLY A 86 12.55 15.36 2.76
N LYS A 87 13.65 14.73 3.23
CA LYS A 87 15.01 15.05 2.77
C LYS A 87 15.32 14.54 1.34
N MET A 88 14.34 13.92 0.65
CA MET A 88 14.49 13.32 -0.69
C MET A 88 15.76 12.47 -0.80
N ASN A 89 16.04 11.64 0.20
CA ASN A 89 17.24 10.81 0.25
C ASN A 89 16.94 9.41 -0.32
N PRO A 90 17.57 9.02 -1.44
CA PRO A 90 17.41 7.67 -2.02
C PRO A 90 17.91 6.55 -1.09
N ASP A 91 18.89 6.87 -0.21
CA ASP A 91 19.50 5.91 0.72
C ASP A 91 18.70 5.74 2.02
N ASP A 92 17.55 6.43 2.17
CA ASP A 92 16.67 6.24 3.31
C ASP A 92 16.09 4.82 3.28
N GLU A 93 16.29 4.06 4.35
CA GLU A 93 15.80 2.67 4.44
C GLU A 93 14.29 2.55 4.22
N ARG A 94 13.53 3.60 4.56
CA ARG A 94 12.09 3.66 4.31
C ARG A 94 11.74 3.70 2.82
N SER A 95 12.67 4.20 1.97
CA SER A 95 12.52 4.13 0.52
C SER A 95 12.59 2.69 -0.01
N LYS A 96 13.21 1.79 0.75
CA LYS A 96 13.29 0.36 0.39
C LYS A 96 11.98 -0.37 0.61
N LEU A 97 11.06 0.17 1.43
CA LEU A 97 9.79 -0.49 1.75
C LEU A 97 8.86 -0.64 0.54
N ILE A 98 9.01 0.18 -0.51
CA ILE A 98 8.33 -0.06 -1.79
C ILE A 98 8.78 -1.39 -2.42
N PHE A 99 10.05 -1.75 -2.27
CA PHE A 99 10.58 -3.03 -2.76
C PHE A 99 10.21 -4.19 -1.84
N THR A 100 10.17 -3.97 -0.51
CA THR A 100 9.62 -4.95 0.43
C THR A 100 8.15 -5.29 0.10
N PHE A 101 7.36 -4.30 -0.34
CA PHE A 101 6.02 -4.53 -0.85
C PHE A 101 6.04 -5.52 -2.05
N LEU A 102 6.95 -5.34 -3.01
CA LEU A 102 7.12 -6.28 -4.13
C LEU A 102 7.63 -7.66 -3.69
N ASP A 103 8.45 -7.75 -2.64
CA ASP A 103 8.86 -9.04 -2.07
C ASP A 103 7.66 -9.83 -1.53
N VAL A 104 6.71 -9.13 -0.92
CA VAL A 104 5.44 -9.75 -0.50
C VAL A 104 4.62 -10.18 -1.72
N VAL A 105 4.50 -9.32 -2.76
CA VAL A 105 3.79 -9.66 -3.99
C VAL A 105 4.39 -10.91 -4.66
N GLU A 106 5.72 -11.01 -4.73
CA GLU A 106 6.43 -12.17 -5.27
C GLU A 106 6.07 -13.47 -4.55
N ARG A 107 5.99 -13.43 -3.22
CA ARG A 107 5.74 -14.61 -2.39
C ARG A 107 4.27 -14.99 -2.32
N VAL A 108 3.40 -14.00 -2.17
CA VAL A 108 1.94 -14.20 -2.06
C VAL A 108 1.32 -14.52 -3.42
N LYS A 109 1.88 -14.00 -4.52
CA LYS A 109 1.39 -14.22 -5.89
C LYS A 109 -0.09 -13.88 -6.06
N PRO A 110 -0.51 -12.64 -5.71
CA PRO A 110 -1.90 -12.21 -5.90
C PRO A 110 -2.26 -12.16 -7.40
N ARG A 111 -3.54 -12.09 -7.72
CA ARG A 111 -3.99 -11.84 -9.10
C ARG A 111 -3.68 -10.42 -9.58
N ALA A 112 -3.74 -9.46 -8.65
CA ALA A 112 -3.33 -8.08 -8.89
C ALA A 112 -2.79 -7.44 -7.60
N PHE A 113 -2.04 -6.36 -7.75
CA PHE A 113 -1.62 -5.55 -6.62
C PHE A 113 -1.83 -4.06 -6.90
N VAL A 114 -2.02 -3.29 -5.82
CA VAL A 114 -2.13 -1.83 -5.87
C VAL A 114 -1.21 -1.22 -4.81
N MET A 115 -0.19 -0.48 -5.26
CA MET A 115 0.69 0.28 -4.36
C MET A 115 0.36 1.77 -4.49
N GLU A 116 -0.01 2.39 -3.38
CA GLU A 116 -0.22 3.83 -3.29
C GLU A 116 1.08 4.51 -2.85
N ASN A 117 1.35 5.71 -3.40
CA ASN A 117 2.43 6.55 -2.91
C ASN A 117 2.21 8.02 -3.33
N VAL A 118 3.08 8.92 -2.86
CA VAL A 118 2.97 10.34 -3.19
C VAL A 118 3.20 10.63 -4.68
N LYS A 119 2.52 11.66 -5.21
CA LYS A 119 2.66 12.13 -6.58
C LYS A 119 4.13 12.32 -7.00
N ALA A 120 5.00 12.79 -6.09
CA ALA A 120 6.40 13.03 -6.37
C ALA A 120 7.13 11.78 -6.90
N LEU A 121 6.88 10.59 -6.33
CA LEU A 121 7.41 9.33 -6.84
C LEU A 121 6.92 9.05 -8.27
N GLY A 122 5.68 9.40 -8.58
CA GLY A 122 5.07 9.15 -9.88
C GLY A 122 5.55 10.06 -11.01
N VAL A 123 5.95 11.32 -10.72
CA VAL A 123 6.15 12.33 -11.78
C VAL A 123 7.52 12.99 -11.80
N LEU A 124 8.27 13.03 -10.70
CA LEU A 124 9.56 13.73 -10.68
C LEU A 124 10.64 12.91 -11.40
N GLU A 125 11.41 13.58 -12.27
CA GLU A 125 12.53 12.98 -13.00
C GLU A 125 13.59 12.37 -12.07
N LYS A 126 13.82 13.00 -10.92
CA LYS A 126 14.71 12.49 -9.88
C LYS A 126 14.43 11.04 -9.48
N TRP A 127 13.17 10.59 -9.56
CA TRP A 127 12.72 9.25 -9.16
C TRP A 127 12.49 8.31 -10.34
N GLU A 128 12.87 8.72 -11.57
CA GLU A 128 12.68 7.91 -12.77
C GLU A 128 13.36 6.54 -12.67
N SER A 129 14.60 6.51 -12.20
CA SER A 129 15.34 5.25 -12.04
C SER A 129 14.65 4.29 -11.07
N VAL A 130 14.14 4.80 -9.95
CA VAL A 130 13.40 4.00 -8.95
C VAL A 130 12.10 3.47 -9.53
N ARG A 131 11.34 4.31 -10.27
CA ARG A 131 10.11 3.86 -10.96
C ARG A 131 10.40 2.76 -11.96
N GLN A 132 11.43 2.94 -12.80
CA GLN A 132 11.81 1.97 -13.83
C GLN A 132 12.25 0.65 -13.19
N GLU A 133 13.04 0.69 -12.13
CA GLU A 133 13.43 -0.51 -11.39
C GLU A 133 12.20 -1.24 -10.82
N TYR A 134 11.28 -0.50 -10.19
CA TYR A 134 10.04 -1.05 -9.64
C TYR A 134 9.19 -1.74 -10.72
N ILE A 135 8.96 -1.05 -11.85
CA ILE A 135 8.19 -1.58 -13.00
C ILE A 135 8.87 -2.82 -13.60
N GLN A 136 10.19 -2.76 -13.80
CA GLN A 136 10.96 -3.89 -14.32
C GLN A 136 10.89 -5.10 -13.40
N ARG A 137 10.98 -4.88 -12.09
CA ARG A 137 10.87 -5.95 -11.10
C ARG A 137 9.47 -6.57 -11.10
N ALA A 138 8.42 -5.75 -11.10
CA ALA A 138 7.04 -6.23 -11.23
C ALA A 138 6.82 -7.02 -12.54
N SER A 139 7.39 -6.55 -13.65
CA SER A 139 7.33 -7.24 -14.94
C SER A 139 8.00 -8.62 -14.91
N LYS A 140 9.16 -8.73 -14.25
CA LYS A 140 9.84 -10.04 -14.07
C LYS A 140 9.01 -11.03 -13.26
N LEU A 141 8.16 -10.53 -12.36
CA LEU A 141 7.20 -11.32 -11.60
C LEU A 141 5.94 -11.69 -12.40
N GLY A 142 5.81 -11.21 -13.64
CA GLY A 142 4.68 -11.48 -14.53
C GLY A 142 3.53 -10.47 -14.43
N TYR A 143 3.74 -9.32 -13.76
CA TYR A 143 2.71 -8.28 -13.64
C TYR A 143 2.94 -7.15 -14.64
N PHE A 144 1.85 -6.71 -15.28
CA PHE A 144 1.85 -5.44 -15.98
C PHE A 144 1.59 -4.33 -14.96
N CYS A 145 2.59 -3.45 -14.77
CA CYS A 145 2.54 -2.36 -13.79
C CYS A 145 2.48 -1.02 -14.53
N MET A 146 1.46 -0.21 -14.22
CA MET A 146 1.26 1.12 -14.79
C MET A 146 0.98 2.13 -13.67
N PRO A 147 1.74 3.25 -13.60
CA PRO A 147 1.47 4.32 -12.64
C PRO A 147 0.29 5.18 -13.09
N PHE A 148 -0.54 5.57 -12.12
CA PHE A 148 -1.62 6.55 -12.28
C PHE A 148 -1.43 7.67 -11.27
N VAL A 149 -1.72 8.90 -11.68
CA VAL A 149 -1.83 10.04 -10.76
C VAL A 149 -3.31 10.35 -10.61
N LEU A 150 -3.82 10.17 -9.39
CA LEU A 150 -5.21 10.44 -9.04
C LEU A 150 -5.27 11.67 -8.14
N ASN A 151 -6.28 12.51 -8.34
CA ASN A 151 -6.57 13.63 -7.47
C ASN A 151 -7.81 13.30 -6.63
N ALA A 152 -7.65 13.24 -5.31
CA ALA A 152 -8.72 12.87 -4.39
C ALA A 152 -9.97 13.75 -4.51
N THR A 153 -9.80 15.03 -4.90
CA THR A 153 -10.93 15.97 -5.10
C THR A 153 -11.87 15.53 -6.23
N GLU A 154 -11.37 14.81 -7.23
CA GLU A 154 -12.17 14.29 -8.35
C GLU A 154 -13.08 13.12 -7.92
N TYR A 155 -12.83 12.57 -6.72
CA TYR A 155 -13.56 11.44 -6.15
C TYR A 155 -14.35 11.80 -4.89
N ASN A 156 -14.72 13.08 -4.75
CA ASN A 156 -15.45 13.63 -3.60
C ASN A 156 -14.71 13.51 -2.25
N VAL A 157 -13.39 13.41 -2.28
CA VAL A 157 -12.51 13.42 -1.10
C VAL A 157 -11.71 14.71 -1.11
N CYS A 158 -12.03 15.63 -0.20
CA CYS A 158 -11.35 16.92 -0.11
C CYS A 158 -10.37 16.92 1.08
N LEU A 159 -9.10 16.66 0.80
CA LEU A 159 -8.01 16.77 1.77
C LEU A 159 -7.34 18.15 1.76
N LEU A 160 -7.61 18.98 0.74
CA LEU A 160 -6.93 20.26 0.55
C LEU A 160 -7.39 21.36 1.52
N TYR A 161 -8.63 21.29 2.00
CA TYR A 161 -9.16 22.29 2.96
C TYR A 161 -8.56 22.18 4.36
N THR A 162 -7.87 21.06 4.67
CA THR A 162 -7.20 20.88 5.96
C THR A 162 -5.75 21.33 5.95
N SER A 163 -5.11 21.44 4.78
CA SER A 163 -3.71 21.88 4.65
C SER A 163 -3.57 23.40 4.60
N ASP A 164 -4.59 24.14 4.15
CA ASP A 164 -4.58 25.61 4.11
C ASP A 164 -4.99 26.24 5.45
N ALA A 165 -5.32 25.43 6.44
CA ALA A 165 -5.64 25.86 7.81
C ALA A 165 -4.44 25.78 8.77
N ALA A 166 -3.23 25.51 8.25
CA ALA A 166 -2.00 25.41 9.03
C ALA A 166 -1.06 26.59 8.78
#